data_b9492ab70c7248152c25e97d99f93249
#
_entry.id   b9492ab70c7248152c25e97d99f93249
#
_cell.length_a   1.000
_cell.length_b   1.000
_cell.length_c   1.000
_cell.angle_alpha   90.00
_cell.angle_beta   90.00
_cell.angle_gamma   90.00
#
_symmetry.space_group_name_H-M   'P 1'
#
loop_
_entity.id
_entity.type
_entity.pdbx_description
1 polymer ?
#
loop_
_entity_poly.entity_id
_entity_poly.type
_entity_poly.pdbx_seq_one_letter_code
_entity_poly.pdbx_strand_id
1 'polypeptide(L)'
;MKTIRLIFSLSLVLLCVFEVSAQRHNYGHRKQKPTIYMVEFEQIDTISCPMKQAIAHNNLVAQSVRDDFAATLREGFQQTHNPQFIFATKNNRFALGIGGEIMLRTSYDLKGAVDNIDFIPYDIPMSATYANRQRVMMDASTSRIFTKAVINSPVLGRVVAYMDMDFRGGEEFSYTPHLRSAYVSLLGFTAGRDVTTFCDLKAVPETIDHQGPNAYNFRFATLLRYEANFFQDHFKVGVAAEMPVVSGTYNENFLPLAQRVPDIPVYLQFAWGENRQSHFRASAVFRNMYMHNARTSKNTSLFGWGVQASAHIELCDYFTIYGNGVYGEGITPYIQDLTGSGLDFTPNPENPEKIQTMPMWAWQAAGQLSIIPSRLWISGGYSTAYVDRNHGFYSENQYRRGTYIFGNAFYQLTDNCRVAAEYLHGSRKNRNGNMGEANRLSVMVQYNF
;
A
#
# COMPACT_ATOMS: atom_id res chain seq x y z
N MET A 1 20.96 2.96 -32.15
CA MET A 1 22.11 2.07 -31.90
C MET A 1 22.89 2.36 -30.60
N LYS A 2 23.07 3.62 -30.18
CA LYS A 2 23.77 3.92 -28.91
C LYS A 2 22.98 3.50 -27.65
N THR A 3 21.66 3.60 -27.68
CA THR A 3 20.78 3.24 -26.55
C THR A 3 20.73 1.75 -26.26
N ILE A 4 20.83 0.92 -27.32
CA ILE A 4 20.87 -0.56 -27.17
C ILE A 4 22.19 -1.00 -26.51
N ARG A 5 23.30 -0.28 -26.75
CA ARG A 5 24.60 -0.58 -26.11
C ARG A 5 24.61 -0.23 -24.61
N LEU A 6 23.84 0.77 -24.19
CA LEU A 6 23.73 1.14 -22.76
C LEU A 6 22.90 0.09 -21.99
N ILE A 7 21.83 -0.42 -22.61
CA ILE A 7 21.00 -1.50 -22.02
C ILE A 7 21.79 -2.80 -21.92
N PHE A 8 22.60 -3.10 -22.92
CA PHE A 8 23.47 -4.28 -22.90
C PHE A 8 24.61 -4.16 -21.87
N SER A 9 25.16 -2.96 -21.64
CA SER A 9 26.18 -2.76 -20.60
C SER A 9 25.57 -2.81 -19.18
N LEU A 10 24.34 -2.34 -18.99
CA LEU A 10 23.66 -2.44 -17.68
C LEU A 10 23.27 -3.89 -17.37
N SER A 11 22.83 -4.67 -18.39
CA SER A 11 22.56 -6.10 -18.23
C SER A 11 23.83 -6.90 -18.01
N LEU A 12 24.96 -6.49 -18.59
CA LEU A 12 26.24 -7.15 -18.36
C LEU A 12 26.80 -6.88 -16.96
N VAL A 13 26.60 -5.68 -16.41
CA VAL A 13 26.95 -5.36 -15.01
C VAL A 13 26.06 -6.14 -14.03
N LEU A 14 24.77 -6.29 -14.33
CA LEU A 14 23.92 -7.20 -13.56
C LEU A 14 24.36 -8.66 -13.66
N LEU A 15 24.73 -9.16 -14.85
CA LEU A 15 25.24 -10.52 -15.03
C LEU A 15 26.59 -10.74 -14.34
N CYS A 16 27.51 -9.77 -14.33
CA CYS A 16 28.79 -9.87 -13.59
C CYS A 16 28.59 -9.93 -12.06
N VAL A 17 27.53 -9.34 -11.52
CA VAL A 17 27.16 -9.51 -10.11
C VAL A 17 26.68 -10.94 -9.82
N PHE A 18 26.16 -11.65 -10.83
CA PHE A 18 25.71 -13.05 -10.70
C PHE A 18 26.85 -14.08 -10.74
N GLU A 19 27.99 -13.81 -11.39
CA GLU A 19 29.10 -14.78 -11.48
C GLU A 19 29.99 -14.85 -10.22
N VAL A 20 29.98 -13.84 -9.36
CA VAL A 20 30.80 -13.81 -8.14
C VAL A 20 30.25 -14.69 -7.00
N SER A 21 29.04 -15.21 -7.12
CA SER A 21 28.39 -16.01 -6.05
C SER A 21 28.26 -17.51 -6.35
N ALA A 22 28.95 -18.04 -7.35
CA ALA A 22 28.92 -19.48 -7.67
C ALA A 22 29.80 -20.36 -6.77
N GLN A 23 30.19 -19.90 -5.59
CA GLN A 23 30.69 -20.79 -4.55
C GLN A 23 29.49 -21.45 -3.86
N ARG A 24 29.31 -22.74 -4.17
CA ARG A 24 28.35 -23.64 -3.52
C ARG A 24 28.53 -23.64 -2.01
N HIS A 25 27.79 -22.79 -1.32
CA HIS A 25 27.43 -23.06 0.06
C HIS A 25 25.98 -23.55 0.08
N ASN A 26 25.81 -24.78 0.54
CA ASN A 26 24.50 -25.36 0.87
C ASN A 26 23.90 -24.57 2.05
N TYR A 27 23.37 -23.39 1.81
CA TYR A 27 22.52 -22.68 2.75
C TYR A 27 21.10 -23.25 2.64
N GLY A 28 20.79 -24.24 3.45
CA GLY A 28 19.40 -24.55 3.76
C GLY A 28 18.73 -23.26 4.23
N HIS A 29 17.63 -22.88 3.57
CA HIS A 29 16.85 -21.67 3.85
C HIS A 29 16.31 -21.70 5.30
N ARG A 30 17.12 -21.32 6.27
CA ARG A 30 16.61 -20.88 7.58
C ARG A 30 16.31 -19.39 7.44
N LYS A 31 15.03 -19.03 7.29
CA LYS A 31 14.60 -17.65 7.54
C LYS A 31 15.27 -17.21 8.84
N GLN A 32 16.03 -16.13 8.79
CA GLN A 32 16.74 -15.64 9.96
C GLN A 32 15.70 -15.32 11.03
N LYS A 33 15.76 -16.05 12.15
CA LYS A 33 14.82 -15.82 13.25
C LYS A 33 15.18 -14.52 13.93
N PRO A 34 14.21 -13.68 14.30
CA PRO A 34 14.49 -12.45 15.03
C PRO A 34 15.27 -12.73 16.31
N THR A 35 16.20 -11.84 16.62
CA THR A 35 16.94 -11.88 17.89
C THR A 35 16.04 -11.36 19.00
N ILE A 36 15.80 -12.19 20.02
CA ILE A 36 14.95 -11.84 21.15
C ILE A 36 15.85 -11.57 22.36
N TYR A 37 15.71 -10.35 22.89
CA TYR A 37 16.37 -9.91 24.12
C TYR A 37 15.37 -10.01 25.27
N MET A 38 15.68 -10.85 26.28
CA MET A 38 14.89 -10.93 27.51
C MET A 38 15.26 -9.79 28.44
N VAL A 39 14.28 -8.97 28.80
CA VAL A 39 14.47 -7.82 29.71
C VAL A 39 13.77 -8.12 31.02
N GLU A 40 14.49 -7.92 32.11
CA GLU A 40 14.00 -8.09 33.48
C GLU A 40 13.66 -6.71 34.05
N PHE A 41 12.39 -6.47 34.35
CA PHE A 41 11.91 -5.22 34.97
C PHE A 41 11.65 -5.34 36.47
N GLU A 42 11.66 -6.58 37.01
CA GLU A 42 11.48 -6.85 38.44
C GLU A 42 12.67 -7.65 38.97
N GLN A 43 13.17 -7.31 40.15
CA GLN A 43 14.09 -8.16 40.88
C GLN A 43 13.33 -9.42 41.31
N ILE A 44 13.48 -10.50 40.55
CA ILE A 44 13.04 -11.82 41.00
C ILE A 44 14.17 -12.37 41.87
N ASP A 45 13.86 -12.64 43.16
CA ASP A 45 14.77 -13.36 44.04
C ASP A 45 15.25 -14.63 43.34
N THR A 46 16.52 -14.66 42.99
CA THR A 46 17.19 -15.79 42.34
C THR A 46 17.36 -16.93 43.34
N ILE A 47 16.30 -17.60 43.73
CA ILE A 47 16.38 -18.88 44.42
C ILE A 47 16.44 -19.97 43.35
N SER A 48 17.68 -20.44 43.09
CA SER A 48 18.06 -21.74 42.52
C SER A 48 17.09 -22.41 41.56
N CYS A 49 16.96 -21.87 40.35
CA CYS A 49 16.44 -22.65 39.22
C CYS A 49 17.65 -23.30 38.52
N PRO A 50 17.70 -24.63 38.31
CA PRO A 50 18.80 -25.26 37.60
C PRO A 50 18.93 -24.63 36.20
N MET A 51 20.14 -24.28 35.78
CA MET A 51 20.47 -23.58 34.53
C MET A 51 19.76 -24.18 33.30
N LYS A 52 19.57 -25.50 33.24
CA LYS A 52 18.83 -26.19 32.19
C LYS A 52 17.32 -25.82 32.12
N GLN A 53 16.68 -25.65 33.30
CA GLN A 53 15.26 -25.28 33.38
C GLN A 53 15.05 -23.80 32.98
N ALA A 54 15.97 -22.91 33.36
CA ALA A 54 15.96 -21.52 32.95
C ALA A 54 16.14 -21.36 31.44
N ILE A 55 17.05 -22.13 30.82
CA ILE A 55 17.24 -22.14 29.36
C ILE A 55 16.00 -22.66 28.64
N ALA A 56 15.40 -23.76 29.13
CA ALA A 56 14.18 -24.32 28.55
C ALA A 56 13.00 -23.35 28.65
N HIS A 57 12.84 -22.69 29.80
CA HIS A 57 11.81 -21.66 30.00
C HIS A 57 12.01 -20.46 29.03
N ASN A 58 13.22 -19.92 28.94
CA ASN A 58 13.54 -18.82 28.04
C ASN A 58 13.27 -19.19 26.57
N ASN A 59 13.55 -20.43 26.15
CA ASN A 59 13.26 -20.91 24.81
C ASN A 59 11.75 -20.99 24.54
N LEU A 60 10.94 -21.42 25.50
CA LEU A 60 9.47 -21.45 25.39
C LEU A 60 8.90 -20.02 25.28
N VAL A 61 9.36 -19.10 26.11
CA VAL A 61 8.96 -17.69 26.04
C VAL A 61 9.36 -17.09 24.69
N ALA A 62 10.58 -17.32 24.25
CA ALA A 62 11.05 -16.83 22.94
C ALA A 62 10.23 -17.39 21.78
N GLN A 63 9.80 -18.66 21.85
CA GLN A 63 8.90 -19.23 20.85
C GLN A 63 7.53 -18.57 20.90
N SER A 64 6.92 -18.43 22.08
CA SER A 64 5.63 -17.75 22.26
C SER A 64 5.66 -16.30 21.74
N VAL A 65 6.71 -15.56 21.98
CA VAL A 65 6.89 -14.21 21.44
C VAL A 65 6.95 -14.22 19.90
N ARG A 66 7.68 -15.17 19.29
CA ARG A 66 7.70 -15.31 17.82
C ARG A 66 6.32 -15.60 17.25
N ASP A 67 5.58 -16.50 17.90
CA ASP A 67 4.22 -16.87 17.48
C ASP A 67 3.27 -15.68 17.59
N ASP A 68 3.39 -14.86 18.64
CA ASP A 68 2.60 -13.64 18.82
C ASP A 68 2.89 -12.60 17.72
N PHE A 69 4.17 -12.40 17.35
CA PHE A 69 4.54 -11.50 16.27
C PHE A 69 4.09 -12.03 14.90
N ALA A 70 4.19 -13.33 14.66
CA ALA A 70 3.70 -13.98 13.45
C ALA A 70 2.17 -13.86 13.32
N ALA A 71 1.43 -14.14 14.39
CA ALA A 71 -0.04 -14.07 14.42
C ALA A 71 -0.58 -12.63 14.25
N THR A 72 0.25 -11.62 14.49
CA THR A 72 -0.11 -10.21 14.35
C THR A 72 0.56 -9.54 13.14
N LEU A 73 1.23 -10.33 12.28
CA LEU A 73 1.81 -9.83 11.03
C LEU A 73 0.68 -9.47 10.06
N ARG A 74 0.80 -8.32 9.44
CA ARG A 74 -0.04 -7.90 8.32
C ARG A 74 0.72 -8.18 7.03
N GLU A 75 0.02 -8.75 6.08
CA GLU A 75 0.57 -9.06 4.76
C GLU A 75 -0.09 -8.21 3.68
N GLY A 76 0.58 -8.04 2.56
CA GLY A 76 0.09 -7.33 1.39
C GLY A 76 0.92 -6.11 1.02
N PHE A 77 0.39 -5.29 0.15
CA PHE A 77 1.09 -4.17 -0.46
C PHE A 77 1.65 -3.20 0.57
N GLN A 78 2.96 -2.98 0.51
CA GLN A 78 3.71 -2.08 1.39
C GLN A 78 3.57 -2.38 2.90
N GLN A 79 3.29 -3.62 3.28
CA GLN A 79 3.31 -3.98 4.70
C GLN A 79 4.74 -4.32 5.15
N THR A 80 5.04 -4.05 6.42
CA THR A 80 6.37 -4.32 6.99
C THR A 80 6.55 -5.80 7.31
N HIS A 81 7.79 -6.24 7.31
CA HIS A 81 8.17 -7.56 7.81
C HIS A 81 8.12 -7.65 9.33
N ASN A 82 8.35 -8.84 9.88
CA ASN A 82 8.59 -8.98 11.31
C ASN A 82 9.88 -8.26 11.70
N PRO A 83 9.90 -7.58 12.87
CA PRO A 83 11.10 -6.88 13.34
C PRO A 83 12.24 -7.86 13.62
N GLN A 84 13.48 -7.45 13.35
CA GLN A 84 14.68 -8.24 13.66
C GLN A 84 15.05 -8.20 15.13
N PHE A 85 14.74 -7.09 15.82
CA PHE A 85 15.06 -6.90 17.23
C PHE A 85 13.77 -6.91 18.04
N ILE A 86 13.68 -7.86 19.00
CA ILE A 86 12.52 -7.96 19.90
C ILE A 86 13.01 -7.99 21.34
N PHE A 87 12.50 -7.07 22.15
CA PHE A 87 12.70 -7.00 23.59
C PHE A 87 11.46 -7.55 24.28
N ALA A 88 11.59 -8.59 25.07
CA ALA A 88 10.46 -9.26 25.71
C ALA A 88 10.68 -9.47 27.20
N THR A 89 9.59 -9.39 27.99
CA THR A 89 9.60 -9.79 29.40
C THR A 89 9.59 -11.31 29.54
N LYS A 90 10.19 -11.82 30.59
CA LYS A 90 10.29 -13.28 30.86
C LYS A 90 8.93 -13.99 31.00
N ASN A 91 7.88 -13.25 31.31
CA ASN A 91 6.52 -13.77 31.45
C ASN A 91 5.67 -13.63 30.16
N ASN A 92 6.26 -13.22 29.05
CA ASN A 92 5.59 -12.93 27.77
C ASN A 92 4.37 -11.98 27.88
N ARG A 93 4.32 -11.12 28.90
CA ARG A 93 3.23 -10.13 29.01
C ARG A 93 3.43 -8.92 28.11
N PHE A 94 4.69 -8.57 27.80
CA PHE A 94 5.04 -7.45 26.95
C PHE A 94 6.21 -7.82 26.05
N ALA A 95 6.09 -7.52 24.78
CA ALA A 95 7.19 -7.61 23.83
C ALA A 95 7.17 -6.39 22.88
N LEU A 96 8.33 -5.77 22.69
CA LEU A 96 8.54 -4.62 21.81
C LEU A 96 9.49 -5.01 20.68
N GLY A 97 9.01 -4.98 19.46
CA GLY A 97 9.80 -5.16 18.25
C GLY A 97 10.18 -3.81 17.62
N ILE A 98 11.41 -3.73 17.16
CA ILE A 98 11.93 -2.60 16.38
C ILE A 98 12.47 -3.17 15.08
N GLY A 99 12.08 -2.58 13.95
CA GLY A 99 12.52 -2.99 12.63
C GLY A 99 12.45 -1.84 11.64
N GLY A 100 12.92 -2.10 10.46
CA GLY A 100 12.90 -1.11 9.40
C GLY A 100 13.42 -1.65 8.09
N GLU A 101 13.43 -0.80 7.08
CA GLU A 101 14.02 -1.08 5.78
C GLU A 101 14.76 0.15 5.25
N ILE A 102 15.92 -0.09 4.69
CA ILE A 102 16.65 0.91 3.90
C ILE A 102 16.43 0.56 2.45
N MET A 103 15.91 1.51 1.68
CA MET A 103 15.59 1.32 0.26
C MET A 103 16.21 2.42 -0.58
N LEU A 104 16.92 2.02 -1.63
CA LEU A 104 17.34 2.92 -2.70
C LEU A 104 16.59 2.52 -3.97
N ARG A 105 15.83 3.46 -4.51
CA ARG A 105 15.20 3.35 -5.83
C ARG A 105 15.90 4.25 -6.83
N THR A 106 16.15 3.75 -8.01
CA THR A 106 16.65 4.54 -9.15
C THR A 106 15.72 4.31 -10.33
N SER A 107 15.24 5.37 -10.93
CA SER A 107 14.37 5.29 -12.10
C SER A 107 14.92 6.13 -13.25
N TYR A 108 14.60 5.70 -14.47
CA TYR A 108 14.91 6.41 -15.70
C TYR A 108 13.67 6.48 -16.58
N ASP A 109 13.16 7.68 -16.78
CA ASP A 109 12.08 7.94 -17.73
C ASP A 109 12.62 7.96 -19.15
N LEU A 110 12.14 7.06 -20.01
CA LEU A 110 12.56 6.95 -21.41
C LEU A 110 11.78 7.93 -22.29
N LYS A 111 10.52 8.23 -21.92
CA LYS A 111 9.59 9.11 -22.63
C LYS A 111 8.52 9.60 -21.66
N GLY A 112 8.13 10.85 -21.74
CA GLY A 112 7.02 11.39 -20.96
C GLY A 112 7.33 11.43 -19.47
N ALA A 113 8.47 12.01 -19.08
CA ALA A 113 8.90 12.06 -17.69
C ALA A 113 7.79 12.60 -16.78
N VAL A 114 7.36 11.78 -15.82
CA VAL A 114 6.44 12.17 -14.76
C VAL A 114 7.23 12.89 -13.69
N ASP A 115 6.80 14.10 -13.34
CA ASP A 115 7.48 14.93 -12.34
C ASP A 115 7.19 14.45 -10.91
N ASN A 116 7.45 13.17 -10.67
CA ASN A 116 7.27 12.49 -9.39
C ASN A 116 8.13 11.22 -9.38
N ILE A 117 8.67 10.86 -8.21
CA ILE A 117 9.37 9.58 -8.03
C ILE A 117 8.42 8.39 -8.18
N ASP A 118 7.15 8.55 -7.86
CA ASP A 118 6.10 7.59 -8.15
C ASP A 118 5.58 7.78 -9.56
N PHE A 119 5.11 6.68 -10.17
CA PHE A 119 4.61 6.69 -11.53
C PHE A 119 3.08 6.85 -11.52
N ILE A 120 2.61 8.11 -11.57
CA ILE A 120 1.20 8.47 -11.50
C ILE A 120 0.66 8.77 -12.90
N PRO A 121 -0.19 7.92 -13.50
CA PRO A 121 -0.76 8.17 -14.83
C PRO A 121 -1.52 9.49 -14.94
N TYR A 122 -2.16 9.96 -13.86
CA TYR A 122 -2.83 11.26 -13.82
C TYR A 122 -1.88 12.42 -14.11
N ASP A 123 -0.61 12.33 -13.72
CA ASP A 123 0.40 13.37 -13.85
C ASP A 123 1.21 13.28 -15.16
N ILE A 124 0.92 12.30 -16.03
CA ILE A 124 1.60 12.17 -17.32
C ILE A 124 1.35 13.43 -18.15
N PRO A 125 2.42 14.10 -18.64
CA PRO A 125 2.30 15.33 -19.40
C PRO A 125 1.58 15.10 -20.74
N MET A 126 0.64 15.99 -21.06
CA MET A 126 -0.20 15.90 -22.28
C MET A 126 0.55 16.36 -23.53
N SER A 127 1.66 17.06 -23.40
CA SER A 127 2.50 17.53 -24.50
C SER A 127 3.95 17.12 -24.28
N ALA A 128 4.57 16.55 -25.31
CA ALA A 128 6.00 16.26 -25.29
C ALA A 128 6.79 17.57 -25.51
N THR A 129 7.54 17.97 -24.50
CA THR A 129 8.51 19.08 -24.57
C THR A 129 9.93 18.52 -24.40
N TYR A 130 10.94 19.35 -24.65
CA TYR A 130 12.33 18.98 -24.40
C TYR A 130 12.58 18.67 -22.90
N ALA A 131 11.82 19.31 -22.00
CA ALA A 131 11.98 19.19 -20.55
C ALA A 131 11.44 17.87 -19.98
N ASN A 132 10.46 17.23 -20.63
CA ASN A 132 9.80 16.02 -20.13
C ASN A 132 10.07 14.78 -20.99
N ARG A 133 11.18 14.76 -21.75
CA ARG A 133 11.52 13.60 -22.58
C ARG A 133 12.18 12.48 -21.78
N GLN A 134 13.18 12.82 -21.00
CA GLN A 134 14.02 11.86 -20.29
C GLN A 134 14.42 12.42 -18.94
N ARG A 135 14.42 11.58 -17.92
CA ARG A 135 14.79 11.99 -16.55
C ARG A 135 15.36 10.80 -15.79
N VAL A 136 16.45 11.02 -15.05
CA VAL A 136 16.93 10.09 -14.02
C VAL A 136 16.51 10.62 -12.66
N MET A 137 16.08 9.71 -11.79
CA MET A 137 15.77 10.00 -10.38
C MET A 137 16.37 8.94 -9.49
N MET A 138 16.86 9.34 -8.33
CA MET A 138 17.35 8.46 -7.27
C MET A 138 16.69 8.88 -5.96
N ASP A 139 16.11 7.94 -5.25
CA ASP A 139 15.33 8.23 -4.04
C ASP A 139 15.54 7.18 -2.96
N ALA A 140 15.68 7.62 -1.73
CA ALA A 140 15.74 6.80 -0.53
C ALA A 140 14.62 7.12 0.47
N SER A 141 13.68 8.00 0.12
CA SER A 141 12.62 8.48 1.03
C SER A 141 11.63 7.38 1.46
N THR A 142 11.58 6.27 0.70
CA THR A 142 10.77 5.10 1.03
C THR A 142 11.41 4.18 2.07
N SER A 143 12.63 4.48 2.53
CA SER A 143 13.20 3.85 3.72
C SER A 143 12.28 4.06 4.93
N ARG A 144 12.15 3.03 5.78
CA ARG A 144 11.14 3.00 6.85
C ARG A 144 11.74 2.59 8.18
N ILE A 145 11.13 3.08 9.25
CA ILE A 145 11.35 2.62 10.62
C ILE A 145 9.98 2.32 11.23
N PHE A 146 9.85 1.18 11.89
CA PHE A 146 8.63 0.82 12.58
C PHE A 146 8.90 0.22 13.95
N THR A 147 7.92 0.36 14.83
CA THR A 147 7.87 -0.28 16.14
C THR A 147 6.54 -1.01 16.32
N LYS A 148 6.58 -2.17 16.95
CA LYS A 148 5.41 -2.99 17.22
C LYS A 148 5.49 -3.53 18.64
N ALA A 149 4.56 -3.13 19.50
CA ALA A 149 4.41 -3.70 20.82
C ALA A 149 3.27 -4.71 20.83
N VAL A 150 3.49 -5.89 21.40
CA VAL A 150 2.48 -6.91 21.66
C VAL A 150 2.38 -7.10 23.15
N ILE A 151 1.17 -6.91 23.69
CA ILE A 151 0.88 -6.95 25.12
C ILE A 151 -0.17 -8.04 25.36
N ASN A 152 0.18 -9.07 26.12
CA ASN A 152 -0.74 -10.13 26.50
C ASN A 152 -1.36 -9.80 27.86
N SER A 153 -2.54 -9.16 27.83
CA SER A 153 -3.28 -8.76 29.02
C SER A 153 -4.26 -9.86 29.44
N PRO A 154 -4.34 -10.22 30.72
CA PRO A 154 -5.33 -11.19 31.21
C PRO A 154 -6.77 -10.68 31.11
N VAL A 155 -6.97 -9.36 31.02
CA VAL A 155 -8.30 -8.73 30.95
C VAL A 155 -8.71 -8.39 29.53
N LEU A 156 -7.78 -7.80 28.75
CA LEU A 156 -8.04 -7.28 27.40
C LEU A 156 -7.61 -8.24 26.29
N GLY A 157 -7.04 -9.39 26.64
CA GLY A 157 -6.45 -10.30 25.67
C GLY A 157 -5.18 -9.68 25.03
N ARG A 158 -4.96 -9.99 23.75
CA ARG A 158 -3.83 -9.47 23.00
C ARG A 158 -4.09 -8.04 22.54
N VAL A 159 -3.24 -7.11 22.95
CA VAL A 159 -3.23 -5.72 22.51
C VAL A 159 -2.00 -5.49 21.63
N VAL A 160 -2.17 -4.87 20.47
CA VAL A 160 -1.08 -4.51 19.56
C VAL A 160 -1.04 -3.00 19.43
N ALA A 161 0.12 -2.40 19.71
CA ALA A 161 0.40 -1.01 19.36
C ALA A 161 1.47 -0.98 18.26
N TYR A 162 1.21 -0.27 17.18
CA TYR A 162 2.06 -0.22 16.00
C TYR A 162 2.28 1.22 15.55
N MET A 163 3.50 1.54 15.18
CA MET A 163 3.85 2.81 14.55
C MET A 163 4.87 2.58 13.43
N ASP A 164 4.64 3.21 12.29
CA ASP A 164 5.43 3.09 11.07
C ASP A 164 5.56 4.46 10.41
N MET A 165 6.77 4.82 10.01
CA MET A 165 7.08 6.05 9.31
C MET A 165 8.07 5.82 8.18
N ASP A 166 7.91 6.61 7.11
CA ASP A 166 8.88 6.79 6.04
C ASP A 166 9.38 8.25 6.01
N PHE A 167 10.11 8.63 4.98
CA PHE A 167 10.67 9.99 4.82
C PHE A 167 10.08 10.72 3.61
N ARG A 168 8.82 10.45 3.31
CA ARG A 168 8.06 11.02 2.18
C ARG A 168 7.16 12.20 2.58
N GLY A 169 7.37 12.79 3.74
CA GLY A 169 6.66 13.99 4.18
C GLY A 169 7.20 15.25 3.49
N GLY A 170 6.31 16.22 3.29
CA GLY A 170 6.68 17.49 2.65
C GLY A 170 6.87 17.39 1.14
N GLU A 171 7.72 18.26 0.60
CA GLU A 171 8.03 18.30 -0.83
C GLU A 171 8.91 17.12 -1.25
N GLU A 172 8.89 16.78 -2.53
CA GLU A 172 9.72 15.72 -3.09
C GLU A 172 11.22 15.98 -2.80
N PHE A 173 11.94 14.91 -2.42
CA PHE A 173 13.36 14.97 -1.97
C PHE A 173 13.65 15.78 -0.70
N SER A 174 12.63 16.18 0.07
CA SER A 174 12.84 16.86 1.36
C SER A 174 13.28 15.89 2.47
N TYR A 175 13.01 14.59 2.31
CA TYR A 175 13.27 13.53 3.30
C TYR A 175 12.65 13.83 4.69
N THR A 176 11.51 14.50 4.69
CA THR A 176 10.79 14.83 5.92
C THR A 176 10.06 13.59 6.46
N PRO A 177 10.12 13.30 7.76
CA PRO A 177 9.38 12.19 8.35
C PRO A 177 7.88 12.25 8.04
N HIS A 178 7.31 11.13 7.62
CA HIS A 178 5.91 10.95 7.30
C HIS A 178 5.32 9.78 8.06
N LEU A 179 4.31 10.03 8.88
CA LEU A 179 3.60 9.00 9.62
C LEU A 179 2.70 8.20 8.67
N ARG A 180 3.04 6.95 8.42
CA ARG A 180 2.24 6.02 7.63
C ARG A 180 1.11 5.44 8.47
N SER A 181 1.46 4.71 9.51
CA SER A 181 0.52 4.07 10.42
C SER A 181 0.90 4.35 11.87
N ALA A 182 -0.10 4.58 12.71
CA ALA A 182 0.02 4.64 14.16
C ALA A 182 -1.32 4.23 14.76
N TYR A 183 -1.41 3.02 15.30
CA TYR A 183 -2.67 2.49 15.83
C TYR A 183 -2.48 1.59 17.04
N VAL A 184 -3.58 1.42 17.77
CA VAL A 184 -3.75 0.39 18.79
C VAL A 184 -4.87 -0.54 18.36
N SER A 185 -4.65 -1.85 18.48
CA SER A 185 -5.61 -2.90 18.12
C SER A 185 -5.88 -3.81 19.31
N LEU A 186 -7.15 -4.03 19.65
CA LEU A 186 -7.59 -4.92 20.71
C LEU A 186 -9.04 -5.39 20.49
N LEU A 187 -9.34 -6.64 20.80
CA LEU A 187 -10.71 -7.21 20.75
C LEU A 187 -11.43 -6.97 19.40
N GLY A 188 -10.70 -6.97 18.29
CA GLY A 188 -11.24 -6.68 16.95
C GLY A 188 -11.32 -5.19 16.61
N PHE A 189 -11.15 -4.28 17.57
CA PHE A 189 -11.10 -2.85 17.32
C PHE A 189 -9.69 -2.42 16.95
N THR A 190 -9.59 -1.46 16.02
CA THR A 190 -8.36 -0.75 15.68
C THR A 190 -8.67 0.74 15.69
N ALA A 191 -7.93 1.52 16.49
CA ALA A 191 -8.08 2.96 16.60
C ALA A 191 -6.74 3.66 16.30
N GLY A 192 -6.76 4.66 15.43
CA GLY A 192 -5.58 5.43 15.04
C GLY A 192 -5.50 5.72 13.55
N ARG A 193 -4.29 5.76 12.99
CA ARG A 193 -4.03 5.94 11.56
C ARG A 193 -3.56 4.63 10.94
N ASP A 194 -4.21 4.23 9.86
CA ASP A 194 -3.89 2.97 9.16
C ASP A 194 -4.40 3.02 7.72
N VAL A 195 -4.15 1.98 6.93
CA VAL A 195 -4.73 1.83 5.61
C VAL A 195 -6.25 1.73 5.72
N THR A 196 -6.96 2.42 4.82
CA THR A 196 -8.43 2.44 4.76
C THR A 196 -9.02 1.03 4.78
N THR A 197 -10.14 0.88 5.45
CA THR A 197 -10.91 -0.36 5.53
C THR A 197 -11.50 -0.77 4.16
N PHE A 198 -11.63 0.16 3.24
CA PHE A 198 -12.08 -0.11 1.88
C PHE A 198 -11.05 -0.90 1.05
N CYS A 199 -9.75 -0.71 1.31
CA CYS A 199 -8.65 -1.33 0.58
C CYS A 199 -8.48 -2.81 0.94
N ASP A 200 -8.24 -3.65 -0.06
CA ASP A 200 -7.74 -5.01 0.09
C ASP A 200 -6.23 -5.04 -0.16
N LEU A 201 -5.45 -5.16 0.92
CA LEU A 201 -3.99 -5.09 0.87
C LEU A 201 -3.33 -6.21 0.04
N LYS A 202 -4.02 -7.33 -0.16
CA LYS A 202 -3.50 -8.48 -0.94
C LYS A 202 -3.96 -8.48 -2.40
N ALA A 203 -4.74 -7.51 -2.85
CA ALA A 203 -5.30 -7.49 -4.21
C ALA A 203 -4.30 -7.08 -5.31
N VAL A 204 -3.07 -6.73 -4.97
CA VAL A 204 -2.00 -6.35 -5.90
C VAL A 204 -0.69 -7.04 -5.55
N PRO A 205 0.14 -7.40 -6.53
CA PRO A 205 1.49 -7.86 -6.27
C PRO A 205 2.38 -6.69 -5.86
N GLU A 206 3.56 -7.02 -5.40
CA GLU A 206 4.58 -6.04 -5.04
C GLU A 206 5.14 -5.34 -6.29
N THR A 207 5.37 -4.01 -6.20
CA THR A 207 5.99 -3.17 -7.22
C THR A 207 7.13 -2.36 -6.63
N ILE A 208 8.11 -1.95 -7.46
CA ILE A 208 9.12 -0.96 -7.06
C ILE A 208 8.48 0.41 -6.92
N ASP A 209 7.54 0.71 -7.81
CA ASP A 209 6.72 1.91 -7.74
C ASP A 209 5.81 1.87 -6.50
N HIS A 210 5.95 2.84 -5.60
CA HIS A 210 5.13 2.91 -4.38
C HIS A 210 3.70 3.40 -4.66
N GLN A 211 3.45 4.03 -5.81
CA GLN A 211 2.09 4.28 -6.25
C GLN A 211 1.38 2.95 -6.53
N GLY A 212 2.04 2.03 -7.24
CA GLY A 212 1.43 0.79 -7.69
C GLY A 212 0.36 1.00 -8.77
N PRO A 213 -0.45 -0.04 -9.07
CA PRO A 213 -1.49 0.03 -10.09
C PRO A 213 -2.48 1.16 -9.83
N ASN A 214 -2.76 1.98 -10.84
CA ASN A 214 -3.55 3.20 -10.71
C ASN A 214 -5.02 3.01 -10.31
N ALA A 215 -5.57 1.81 -10.48
CA ALA A 215 -6.90 1.44 -10.02
C ALA A 215 -6.95 0.95 -8.56
N TYR A 216 -5.81 0.87 -7.89
CA TYR A 216 -5.75 0.35 -6.54
C TYR A 216 -6.38 1.33 -5.53
N ASN A 217 -6.89 0.80 -4.42
CA ASN A 217 -7.70 1.58 -3.47
C ASN A 217 -6.92 1.96 -2.20
N PHE A 218 -5.59 2.02 -2.31
CA PHE A 218 -4.70 2.26 -1.18
C PHE A 218 -4.69 3.73 -0.76
N ARG A 219 -5.00 3.98 0.51
CA ARG A 219 -4.80 5.28 1.18
C ARG A 219 -4.67 5.07 2.68
N PHE A 220 -4.00 5.99 3.36
CA PHE A 220 -4.01 6.06 4.82
C PHE A 220 -5.18 6.91 5.31
N ALA A 221 -5.84 6.44 6.39
CA ALA A 221 -6.95 7.13 7.04
C ALA A 221 -6.78 7.11 8.57
N THR A 222 -7.17 8.19 9.24
CA THR A 222 -7.43 8.14 10.69
C THR A 222 -8.79 7.51 10.87
N LEU A 223 -8.87 6.46 11.67
CA LEU A 223 -10.04 5.59 11.72
C LEU A 223 -10.29 4.97 13.11
N LEU A 224 -11.52 4.59 13.30
CA LEU A 224 -11.94 3.57 14.26
C LEU A 224 -12.57 2.43 13.47
N ARG A 225 -11.94 1.26 13.46
CA ARG A 225 -12.36 0.08 12.72
C ARG A 225 -12.69 -1.06 13.68
N TYR A 226 -13.70 -1.85 13.34
CA TYR A 226 -14.01 -3.12 13.96
C TYR A 226 -13.96 -4.24 12.91
N GLU A 227 -13.26 -5.32 13.22
CA GLU A 227 -13.13 -6.51 12.38
C GLU A 227 -13.46 -7.74 13.18
N ALA A 228 -14.21 -8.67 12.58
CA ALA A 228 -14.55 -9.94 13.18
C ALA A 228 -14.42 -11.09 12.17
N ASN A 229 -13.92 -12.21 12.66
CA ASN A 229 -13.76 -13.43 11.89
C ASN A 229 -14.84 -14.45 12.32
N PHE A 230 -15.34 -15.22 11.36
CA PHE A 230 -16.38 -16.22 11.57
C PHE A 230 -16.02 -17.52 10.84
N PHE A 231 -16.62 -18.63 11.31
CA PHE A 231 -16.48 -19.94 10.68
C PHE A 231 -15.01 -20.35 10.47
N GLN A 232 -14.20 -20.35 11.53
CA GLN A 232 -12.79 -20.71 11.49
C GLN A 232 -11.98 -19.84 10.50
N ASP A 233 -12.23 -18.54 10.52
CA ASP A 233 -11.58 -17.53 9.68
C ASP A 233 -11.87 -17.63 8.17
N HIS A 234 -12.89 -18.43 7.76
CA HIS A 234 -13.35 -18.41 6.37
C HIS A 234 -14.02 -17.09 5.99
N PHE A 235 -14.75 -16.48 6.92
CA PHE A 235 -15.40 -15.20 6.70
C PHE A 235 -14.82 -14.14 7.61
N LYS A 236 -14.53 -12.99 7.04
CA LYS A 236 -14.10 -11.79 7.76
C LYS A 236 -15.00 -10.64 7.36
N VAL A 237 -15.48 -9.89 8.35
CA VAL A 237 -16.22 -8.64 8.13
C VAL A 237 -15.49 -7.50 8.79
N GLY A 238 -15.60 -6.31 8.21
CA GLY A 238 -15.05 -5.09 8.80
C GLY A 238 -15.94 -3.91 8.50
N VAL A 239 -15.98 -2.98 9.47
CA VAL A 239 -16.63 -1.68 9.36
C VAL A 239 -15.75 -0.64 10.03
N ALA A 240 -15.72 0.57 9.47
CA ALA A 240 -14.99 1.67 10.11
C ALA A 240 -15.72 3.01 9.98
N ALA A 241 -15.34 3.92 10.86
CA ALA A 241 -15.54 5.35 10.72
C ALA A 241 -14.17 5.97 10.40
N GLU A 242 -14.04 6.59 9.24
CA GLU A 242 -12.78 7.14 8.74
C GLU A 242 -12.86 8.65 8.55
N MET A 243 -11.77 9.37 8.84
CA MET A 243 -11.69 10.79 8.58
C MET A 243 -11.89 11.06 7.08
N PRO A 244 -12.92 11.84 6.70
CA PRO A 244 -13.21 12.11 5.30
C PRO A 244 -12.14 13.02 4.68
N VAL A 245 -11.75 12.72 3.46
CA VAL A 245 -10.93 13.58 2.61
C VAL A 245 -11.74 13.87 1.35
N VAL A 246 -12.06 15.12 1.11
CA VAL A 246 -12.87 15.57 -0.04
C VAL A 246 -11.98 16.33 -1.01
N SER A 247 -11.98 15.89 -2.25
CA SER A 247 -11.24 16.50 -3.34
C SER A 247 -12.21 16.80 -4.50
N GLY A 248 -12.91 17.93 -4.41
CA GLY A 248 -13.86 18.38 -5.41
C GLY A 248 -13.46 19.73 -6.03
N THR A 249 -14.02 20.02 -7.20
CA THR A 249 -13.87 21.32 -7.85
C THR A 249 -14.95 22.27 -7.34
N TYR A 250 -14.54 23.36 -6.73
CA TYR A 250 -15.40 24.41 -6.23
C TYR A 250 -15.52 25.57 -7.22
N ASN A 251 -16.53 26.42 -7.03
CA ASN A 251 -16.71 27.68 -7.75
C ASN A 251 -17.23 28.79 -6.81
N GLU A 252 -17.60 29.95 -7.35
CA GLU A 252 -18.12 31.06 -6.56
C GLU A 252 -19.42 30.75 -5.81
N ASN A 253 -20.23 29.81 -6.32
CA ASN A 253 -21.52 29.41 -5.71
C ASN A 253 -21.36 28.31 -4.66
N PHE A 254 -20.28 27.51 -4.71
CA PHE A 254 -20.04 26.41 -3.77
C PHE A 254 -18.64 26.52 -3.19
N LEU A 255 -18.57 26.75 -1.89
CA LEU A 255 -17.33 26.99 -1.15
C LEU A 255 -16.97 25.78 -0.26
N PRO A 256 -15.68 25.53 -0.02
CA PRO A 256 -15.25 24.45 0.87
C PRO A 256 -15.78 24.66 2.30
N LEU A 257 -16.17 23.55 2.92
CA LEU A 257 -16.65 23.50 4.30
C LEU A 257 -16.01 22.33 5.03
N ALA A 258 -15.78 22.46 6.34
CA ALA A 258 -15.35 21.37 7.19
C ALA A 258 -16.35 20.20 7.15
N GLN A 259 -15.86 18.98 6.97
CA GLN A 259 -16.69 17.79 6.91
C GLN A 259 -17.27 17.47 8.30
N ARG A 260 -18.48 16.90 8.34
CA ARG A 260 -19.27 16.74 9.58
C ARG A 260 -19.56 15.29 9.93
N VAL A 261 -19.40 14.37 8.96
CA VAL A 261 -19.72 12.94 9.10
C VAL A 261 -18.52 12.15 8.57
N PRO A 262 -18.08 11.10 9.27
CA PRO A 262 -17.01 10.23 8.76
C PRO A 262 -17.44 9.49 7.50
N ASP A 263 -16.47 9.09 6.68
CA ASP A 263 -16.67 8.08 5.64
C ASP A 263 -16.86 6.71 6.32
N ILE A 264 -17.81 5.90 5.81
CA ILE A 264 -18.14 4.59 6.38
C ILE A 264 -17.83 3.48 5.37
N PRO A 265 -16.60 2.98 5.34
CA PRO A 265 -16.28 1.77 4.59
C PRO A 265 -16.71 0.52 5.36
N VAL A 266 -17.19 -0.48 4.58
CA VAL A 266 -17.54 -1.81 5.08
C VAL A 266 -17.00 -2.86 4.11
N TYR A 267 -16.70 -4.08 4.60
CA TYR A 267 -16.36 -5.19 3.73
C TYR A 267 -16.81 -6.54 4.27
N LEU A 268 -16.97 -7.49 3.35
CA LEU A 268 -17.09 -8.91 3.58
C LEU A 268 -16.03 -9.64 2.76
N GLN A 269 -15.29 -10.54 3.40
CA GLN A 269 -14.27 -11.36 2.76
C GLN A 269 -14.57 -12.83 3.01
N PHE A 270 -14.41 -13.64 1.97
CA PHE A 270 -14.44 -15.11 2.04
C PHE A 270 -13.03 -15.63 1.67
N ALA A 271 -12.45 -16.44 2.57
CA ALA A 271 -11.11 -17.00 2.41
C ALA A 271 -11.14 -18.53 2.40
N TRP A 272 -10.28 -19.11 1.57
CA TRP A 272 -10.13 -20.56 1.43
C TRP A 272 -8.65 -20.94 1.23
N GLY A 273 -8.39 -22.23 1.07
CA GLY A 273 -7.06 -22.79 0.93
C GLY A 273 -6.38 -23.06 2.26
N GLU A 274 -5.20 -23.63 2.20
CA GLU A 274 -4.34 -23.83 3.36
C GLU A 274 -3.97 -22.48 3.96
N ASN A 275 -4.11 -22.33 5.28
CA ASN A 275 -3.89 -21.06 6.00
C ASN A 275 -4.70 -19.85 5.48
N ARG A 276 -5.82 -20.04 4.76
CA ARG A 276 -6.67 -18.98 4.21
C ARG A 276 -5.92 -18.03 3.27
N GLN A 277 -5.05 -18.58 2.44
CA GLN A 277 -4.19 -17.82 1.51
C GLN A 277 -4.99 -17.12 0.42
N SER A 278 -5.96 -17.81 -0.17
CA SER A 278 -6.82 -17.26 -1.23
C SER A 278 -8.08 -16.63 -0.65
N HIS A 279 -8.53 -15.53 -1.26
CA HIS A 279 -9.79 -14.90 -0.87
C HIS A 279 -10.46 -14.10 -1.99
N PHE A 280 -11.77 -13.92 -1.83
CA PHE A 280 -12.58 -12.88 -2.46
C PHE A 280 -13.04 -11.88 -1.41
N ARG A 281 -13.05 -10.60 -1.75
CA ARG A 281 -13.53 -9.53 -0.90
C ARG A 281 -14.45 -8.60 -1.66
N ALA A 282 -15.59 -8.26 -1.05
CA ALA A 282 -16.50 -7.22 -1.48
C ALA A 282 -16.47 -6.10 -0.45
N SER A 283 -16.28 -4.86 -0.91
CA SER A 283 -16.26 -3.67 -0.05
C SER A 283 -17.25 -2.63 -0.57
N ALA A 284 -17.76 -1.80 0.34
CA ALA A 284 -18.53 -0.61 0.00
C ALA A 284 -18.08 0.56 0.87
N VAL A 285 -18.23 1.79 0.36
CA VAL A 285 -17.98 3.02 1.11
C VAL A 285 -19.12 3.99 0.91
N PHE A 286 -19.54 4.64 1.99
CA PHE A 286 -20.58 5.66 2.01
C PHE A 286 -19.99 6.95 2.55
N ARG A 287 -20.26 8.06 1.83
CA ARG A 287 -19.66 9.36 2.10
C ARG A 287 -20.73 10.44 2.07
N ASN A 288 -20.51 11.51 2.84
CA ASN A 288 -21.34 12.70 2.79
C ASN A 288 -20.44 13.96 2.74
N MET A 289 -20.37 14.60 1.58
CA MET A 289 -19.44 15.68 1.27
C MET A 289 -20.14 17.03 1.46
N TYR A 290 -19.78 17.76 2.51
CA TYR A 290 -20.38 19.05 2.86
C TYR A 290 -19.71 20.22 2.15
N MET A 291 -20.52 21.20 1.76
CA MET A 291 -20.10 22.46 1.16
C MET A 291 -21.05 23.58 1.53
N HIS A 292 -20.61 24.82 1.39
CA HIS A 292 -21.46 26.01 1.57
C HIS A 292 -21.96 26.51 0.23
N ASN A 293 -23.28 26.64 0.07
CA ASN A 293 -23.87 27.30 -1.08
C ASN A 293 -23.99 28.80 -0.79
N ALA A 294 -23.11 29.60 -1.39
CA ALA A 294 -23.03 31.05 -1.15
C ALA A 294 -24.28 31.81 -1.60
N ARG A 295 -24.96 31.35 -2.66
CA ARG A 295 -26.15 31.97 -3.20
C ARG A 295 -27.36 31.84 -2.28
N THR A 296 -27.54 30.68 -1.69
CA THR A 296 -28.65 30.43 -0.74
C THR A 296 -28.29 30.70 0.71
N SER A 297 -27.00 31.00 0.98
CA SER A 297 -26.43 31.11 2.33
C SER A 297 -26.71 29.86 3.19
N LYS A 298 -26.81 28.70 2.59
CA LYS A 298 -27.08 27.42 3.28
C LYS A 298 -25.97 26.41 3.04
N ASN A 299 -25.73 25.58 4.03
CA ASN A 299 -24.86 24.41 3.87
C ASN A 299 -25.63 23.29 3.19
N THR A 300 -25.01 22.66 2.23
CA THR A 300 -25.54 21.52 1.51
C THR A 300 -24.53 20.38 1.54
N SER A 301 -24.94 19.21 1.10
CA SER A 301 -24.05 18.05 0.97
C SER A 301 -24.39 17.22 -0.25
N LEU A 302 -23.38 16.53 -0.76
CA LEU A 302 -23.53 15.51 -1.80
C LEU A 302 -23.24 14.14 -1.18
N PHE A 303 -24.05 13.17 -1.54
CA PHE A 303 -23.84 11.79 -1.19
C PHE A 303 -22.84 11.15 -2.17
N GLY A 304 -21.75 10.60 -1.67
CA GLY A 304 -20.80 9.79 -2.43
C GLY A 304 -20.89 8.34 -1.99
N TRP A 305 -20.64 7.43 -2.91
CA TRP A 305 -20.66 5.99 -2.64
C TRP A 305 -19.76 5.25 -3.60
N GLY A 306 -19.27 4.10 -3.17
CA GLY A 306 -18.49 3.20 -4.01
C GLY A 306 -18.62 1.76 -3.59
N VAL A 307 -18.47 0.86 -4.55
CA VAL A 307 -18.40 -0.59 -4.34
C VAL A 307 -17.15 -1.14 -5.00
N GLN A 308 -16.56 -2.14 -4.40
CA GLN A 308 -15.35 -2.81 -4.86
C GLN A 308 -15.52 -4.32 -4.75
N ALA A 309 -14.97 -5.04 -5.72
CA ALA A 309 -14.71 -6.46 -5.63
C ALA A 309 -13.21 -6.69 -5.84
N SER A 310 -12.60 -7.51 -5.00
CA SER A 310 -11.17 -7.86 -5.11
C SER A 310 -10.93 -9.34 -4.88
N ALA A 311 -9.78 -9.81 -5.37
CA ALA A 311 -9.36 -11.19 -5.25
C ALA A 311 -7.84 -11.31 -5.14
N HIS A 312 -7.43 -12.25 -4.29
CA HIS A 312 -6.09 -12.81 -4.23
C HIS A 312 -6.24 -14.33 -4.29
N ILE A 313 -5.72 -14.96 -5.36
CA ILE A 313 -5.93 -16.39 -5.61
C ILE A 313 -4.58 -17.05 -5.85
N GLU A 314 -4.16 -17.87 -4.93
CA GLU A 314 -3.03 -18.77 -5.11
C GLU A 314 -3.53 -20.04 -5.84
N LEU A 315 -3.23 -20.15 -7.13
CA LEU A 315 -3.62 -21.30 -7.94
C LEU A 315 -2.74 -22.51 -7.63
N CYS A 316 -1.48 -22.28 -7.34
CA CYS A 316 -0.49 -23.26 -6.89
C CYS A 316 0.67 -22.52 -6.22
N ASP A 317 1.62 -23.25 -5.65
CA ASP A 317 2.80 -22.71 -4.95
C ASP A 317 3.66 -21.75 -5.80
N TYR A 318 3.48 -21.77 -7.11
CA TYR A 318 4.26 -21.00 -8.05
C TYR A 318 3.49 -19.85 -8.71
N PHE A 319 2.15 -19.87 -8.68
CA PHE A 319 1.38 -18.88 -9.44
C PHE A 319 0.21 -18.31 -8.66
N THR A 320 0.22 -16.98 -8.55
CA THR A 320 -0.81 -16.18 -7.85
C THR A 320 -1.45 -15.18 -8.81
N ILE A 321 -2.76 -15.02 -8.71
CA ILE A 321 -3.56 -14.03 -9.45
C ILE A 321 -4.06 -12.97 -8.47
N TYR A 322 -4.02 -11.73 -8.92
CA TYR A 322 -4.47 -10.56 -8.21
C TYR A 322 -5.49 -9.78 -9.05
N GLY A 323 -6.46 -9.18 -8.42
CA GLY A 323 -7.38 -8.30 -9.11
C GLY A 323 -8.26 -7.50 -8.19
N ASN A 324 -8.65 -6.32 -8.66
CA ASN A 324 -9.74 -5.56 -8.07
C ASN A 324 -10.47 -4.75 -9.14
N GLY A 325 -11.74 -4.47 -8.87
CA GLY A 325 -12.56 -3.56 -9.64
C GLY A 325 -13.39 -2.69 -8.71
N VAL A 326 -13.49 -1.40 -9.00
CA VAL A 326 -14.23 -0.41 -8.21
C VAL A 326 -15.12 0.41 -9.11
N TYR A 327 -16.31 0.73 -8.64
CA TYR A 327 -17.25 1.66 -9.26
C TYR A 327 -17.88 2.54 -8.18
N GLY A 328 -18.11 3.81 -8.49
CA GLY A 328 -18.83 4.70 -7.59
C GLY A 328 -18.88 6.15 -8.07
N GLU A 329 -19.37 7.00 -7.20
CA GLU A 329 -19.48 8.44 -7.42
C GLU A 329 -18.91 9.21 -6.23
N GLY A 330 -18.06 10.21 -6.50
CA GLY A 330 -17.46 11.01 -5.44
C GLY A 330 -16.50 10.22 -4.55
N ILE A 331 -15.69 9.35 -5.15
CA ILE A 331 -14.76 8.45 -4.43
C ILE A 331 -13.30 8.60 -4.87
N THR A 332 -12.88 9.78 -5.31
CA THR A 332 -11.50 10.01 -5.78
C THR A 332 -10.43 9.58 -4.77
N PRO A 333 -10.59 9.77 -3.43
CA PRO A 333 -9.58 9.33 -2.49
C PRO A 333 -9.45 7.81 -2.36
N TYR A 334 -10.39 7.06 -2.94
CA TYR A 334 -10.43 5.60 -2.94
C TYR A 334 -10.02 4.97 -4.28
N ILE A 335 -9.51 5.79 -5.23
CA ILE A 335 -8.86 5.35 -6.46
C ILE A 335 -7.52 6.09 -6.52
N GLN A 336 -6.44 5.36 -6.43
CA GLN A 336 -5.10 5.92 -6.17
C GLN A 336 -4.67 6.98 -7.19
N ASP A 337 -4.95 6.75 -8.49
CA ASP A 337 -4.68 7.69 -9.58
C ASP A 337 -5.46 9.02 -9.47
N LEU A 338 -6.60 9.00 -8.79
CA LEU A 338 -7.51 10.15 -8.71
C LEU A 338 -7.41 10.93 -7.40
N THR A 339 -6.54 10.49 -6.49
CA THR A 339 -6.34 11.17 -5.20
C THR A 339 -5.88 12.62 -5.42
N GLY A 340 -6.61 13.59 -4.86
CA GLY A 340 -6.29 15.01 -5.02
C GLY A 340 -6.68 15.63 -6.36
N SER A 341 -7.32 14.88 -7.28
CA SER A 341 -7.67 15.33 -8.64
C SER A 341 -8.76 16.41 -8.73
N GLY A 342 -9.49 16.68 -7.64
CA GLY A 342 -10.62 17.60 -7.67
C GLY A 342 -11.91 17.03 -8.27
N LEU A 343 -11.96 15.70 -8.47
CA LEU A 343 -13.05 15.05 -9.23
C LEU A 343 -14.08 14.31 -8.37
N ASP A 344 -14.09 14.48 -7.05
CA ASP A 344 -15.22 13.97 -6.25
C ASP A 344 -16.56 14.54 -6.74
N PHE A 345 -16.56 15.82 -7.08
CA PHE A 345 -17.68 16.55 -7.68
C PHE A 345 -17.18 17.73 -8.52
N THR A 346 -17.99 18.17 -9.46
CA THR A 346 -17.70 19.35 -10.28
C THR A 346 -18.96 20.19 -10.47
N PRO A 347 -18.83 21.52 -10.57
CA PRO A 347 -19.94 22.35 -11.04
C PRO A 347 -20.30 21.97 -12.47
N ASN A 348 -21.60 22.10 -12.79
CA ASN A 348 -22.04 21.93 -14.14
C ASN A 348 -21.55 23.13 -15.00
N PRO A 349 -20.79 22.91 -16.10
CA PRO A 349 -20.29 24.00 -16.93
C PRO A 349 -21.39 24.85 -17.59
N GLU A 350 -22.55 24.27 -17.87
CA GLU A 350 -23.70 25.00 -18.47
C GLU A 350 -24.58 25.67 -17.41
N ASN A 351 -24.54 25.19 -16.18
CA ASN A 351 -25.29 25.75 -15.06
C ASN A 351 -24.45 25.76 -13.81
N PRO A 352 -23.63 26.80 -13.57
CA PRO A 352 -22.73 26.88 -12.38
C PRO A 352 -23.44 26.85 -11.01
N GLU A 353 -24.78 26.97 -11.01
CA GLU A 353 -25.61 26.85 -9.80
C GLU A 353 -25.86 25.39 -9.39
N LYS A 354 -25.49 24.43 -10.23
CA LYS A 354 -25.59 23.00 -9.96
C LYS A 354 -24.21 22.40 -9.77
N ILE A 355 -24.09 21.56 -8.77
CA ILE A 355 -22.90 20.77 -8.49
C ILE A 355 -23.29 19.30 -8.37
N GLN A 356 -22.47 18.41 -8.87
CA GLN A 356 -22.79 16.98 -8.97
C GLN A 356 -21.55 16.13 -8.71
N THR A 357 -21.77 14.95 -8.12
CA THR A 357 -20.75 13.92 -7.99
C THR A 357 -20.29 13.41 -9.34
N MET A 358 -19.03 13.00 -9.45
CA MET A 358 -18.49 12.44 -10.69
C MET A 358 -18.50 10.91 -10.60
N PRO A 359 -19.17 10.24 -11.59
CA PRO A 359 -19.09 8.79 -11.74
C PRO A 359 -17.68 8.37 -12.15
N MET A 360 -17.16 7.31 -11.55
CA MET A 360 -15.84 6.79 -11.87
C MET A 360 -15.76 5.28 -11.64
N TRP A 361 -14.88 4.64 -12.38
CA TRP A 361 -14.61 3.22 -12.23
C TRP A 361 -13.15 2.91 -12.56
N ALA A 362 -12.64 1.89 -11.95
CA ALA A 362 -11.28 1.45 -12.18
C ALA A 362 -11.18 -0.05 -11.97
N TRP A 363 -10.24 -0.70 -12.65
CA TRP A 363 -9.93 -2.10 -12.42
C TRP A 363 -8.47 -2.40 -12.71
N GLN A 364 -7.98 -3.46 -12.11
CA GLN A 364 -6.67 -4.01 -12.37
C GLN A 364 -6.70 -5.54 -12.30
N ALA A 365 -5.79 -6.16 -13.06
CA ALA A 365 -5.49 -7.58 -12.99
C ALA A 365 -3.99 -7.79 -13.13
N ALA A 366 -3.45 -8.70 -12.33
CA ALA A 366 -2.03 -9.02 -12.34
C ALA A 366 -1.80 -10.50 -12.03
N GLY A 367 -0.63 -10.99 -12.44
CA GLY A 367 -0.16 -12.31 -12.10
C GLY A 367 1.26 -12.27 -11.55
N GLN A 368 1.59 -13.18 -10.65
CA GLN A 368 2.93 -13.39 -10.13
C GLN A 368 3.33 -14.86 -10.32
N LEU A 369 4.53 -15.07 -10.85
CA LEU A 369 5.15 -16.38 -11.00
C LEU A 369 6.39 -16.44 -10.09
N SER A 370 6.38 -17.34 -9.12
CA SER A 370 7.53 -17.68 -8.27
C SER A 370 8.42 -18.69 -9.00
N ILE A 371 9.47 -18.22 -9.66
CA ILE A 371 10.41 -19.08 -10.41
C ILE A 371 11.22 -19.93 -9.43
N ILE A 372 11.71 -19.31 -8.37
CA ILE A 372 12.35 -19.98 -7.23
C ILE A 372 11.60 -19.53 -6.00
N PRO A 373 10.83 -20.41 -5.35
CA PRO A 373 10.02 -20.04 -4.17
C PRO A 373 10.82 -19.25 -3.14
N SER A 374 10.25 -18.16 -2.67
CA SER A 374 10.84 -17.22 -1.70
C SER A 374 12.15 -16.54 -2.14
N ARG A 375 12.61 -16.73 -3.38
CA ARG A 375 13.89 -16.19 -3.83
C ARG A 375 13.84 -15.41 -5.14
N LEU A 376 13.12 -15.90 -6.15
CA LEU A 376 12.98 -15.21 -7.43
C LEU A 376 11.54 -15.28 -7.89
N TRP A 377 10.93 -14.13 -8.08
CA TRP A 377 9.58 -14.04 -8.66
C TRP A 377 9.51 -12.91 -9.68
N ILE A 378 8.62 -13.09 -10.63
CA ILE A 378 8.28 -12.09 -11.63
C ILE A 378 6.79 -11.79 -11.52
N SER A 379 6.43 -10.51 -11.70
CA SER A 379 5.03 -10.09 -11.71
C SER A 379 4.76 -9.19 -12.90
N GLY A 380 3.52 -9.17 -13.34
CA GLY A 380 3.09 -8.25 -14.38
C GLY A 380 1.58 -8.06 -14.35
N GLY A 381 1.14 -6.89 -14.79
CA GLY A 381 -0.26 -6.55 -14.74
C GLY A 381 -0.64 -5.34 -15.56
N TYR A 382 -1.96 -5.17 -15.68
CA TYR A 382 -2.63 -4.05 -16.32
C TYR A 382 -3.62 -3.41 -15.37
N SER A 383 -3.67 -2.09 -15.38
CA SER A 383 -4.59 -1.31 -14.56
C SER A 383 -5.11 -0.10 -15.34
N THR A 384 -6.34 0.30 -15.06
CA THR A 384 -6.94 1.48 -15.69
C THR A 384 -7.98 2.11 -14.78
N ALA A 385 -8.01 3.45 -14.79
CA ALA A 385 -9.00 4.25 -14.08
C ALA A 385 -9.72 5.19 -15.07
N TYR A 386 -11.01 5.34 -14.87
CA TYR A 386 -11.87 6.18 -15.70
C TYR A 386 -12.69 7.12 -14.83
N VAL A 387 -12.90 8.35 -15.35
CA VAL A 387 -13.90 9.27 -14.84
C VAL A 387 -14.93 9.49 -15.96
N ASP A 388 -16.19 9.17 -15.70
CA ASP A 388 -17.26 9.30 -16.67
C ASP A 388 -17.81 10.72 -16.75
N ARG A 389 -18.67 10.96 -17.74
CA ARG A 389 -19.39 12.21 -17.88
C ARG A 389 -20.48 12.29 -16.82
N ASN A 390 -20.56 13.41 -16.14
CA ASN A 390 -21.66 13.65 -15.24
C ASN A 390 -22.88 14.14 -16.02
N HIS A 391 -23.85 13.27 -16.28
CA HIS A 391 -25.08 13.58 -17.04
C HIS A 391 -24.85 14.35 -18.35
N GLY A 392 -23.71 14.09 -19.01
CA GLY A 392 -23.29 14.75 -20.22
C GLY A 392 -22.40 15.98 -20.04
N PHE A 393 -22.25 16.48 -18.82
CA PHE A 393 -21.44 17.67 -18.51
C PHE A 393 -20.00 17.32 -18.19
N TYR A 394 -19.06 18.05 -18.77
CA TYR A 394 -17.63 17.89 -18.55
C TYR A 394 -16.85 19.08 -19.13
N SER A 395 -15.69 19.33 -18.54
CA SER A 395 -14.69 20.21 -19.18
C SER A 395 -13.87 19.39 -20.21
N GLU A 396 -13.59 19.98 -21.36
CA GLU A 396 -12.84 19.29 -22.44
C GLU A 396 -11.45 18.85 -22.00
N ASN A 397 -10.78 19.63 -21.17
CA ASN A 397 -9.45 19.30 -20.62
C ASN A 397 -9.50 18.35 -19.43
N GLN A 398 -10.69 17.93 -18.99
CA GLN A 398 -10.84 17.06 -17.85
C GLN A 398 -10.25 15.66 -18.15
N TYR A 399 -9.61 15.08 -17.14
CA TYR A 399 -9.16 13.69 -17.15
C TYR A 399 -10.33 12.74 -17.51
N ARG A 400 -10.06 11.81 -18.42
CA ARG A 400 -11.00 10.77 -18.83
C ARG A 400 -10.50 9.39 -18.42
N ARG A 401 -9.24 9.07 -18.69
CA ARG A 401 -8.68 7.73 -18.48
C ARG A 401 -7.18 7.78 -18.23
N GLY A 402 -6.71 7.02 -17.24
CA GLY A 402 -5.33 6.63 -17.07
C GLY A 402 -5.15 5.12 -17.24
N THR A 403 -4.02 4.71 -17.82
CA THR A 403 -3.62 3.30 -17.89
C THR A 403 -2.25 3.11 -17.26
N TYR A 404 -2.04 1.94 -16.67
CA TYR A 404 -0.81 1.56 -16.02
C TYR A 404 -0.52 0.09 -16.36
N ILE A 405 0.64 -0.17 -16.93
CA ILE A 405 1.13 -1.50 -17.25
C ILE A 405 2.48 -1.65 -16.57
N PHE A 406 2.68 -2.75 -15.89
CA PHE A 406 3.95 -3.04 -15.24
C PHE A 406 4.42 -4.46 -15.50
N GLY A 407 5.73 -4.62 -15.43
CA GLY A 407 6.38 -5.93 -15.37
C GLY A 407 7.63 -5.80 -14.52
N ASN A 408 7.80 -6.68 -13.55
CA ASN A 408 8.93 -6.62 -12.63
C ASN A 408 9.51 -7.99 -12.31
N ALA A 409 10.71 -7.97 -11.74
CA ALA A 409 11.38 -9.14 -11.20
C ALA A 409 12.06 -8.75 -9.87
N PHE A 410 11.84 -9.57 -8.86
CA PHE A 410 12.46 -9.43 -7.53
C PHE A 410 13.37 -10.63 -7.28
N TYR A 411 14.54 -10.35 -6.74
CA TYR A 411 15.48 -11.37 -6.34
C TYR A 411 15.98 -11.16 -4.92
N GLN A 412 15.76 -12.14 -4.07
CA GLN A 412 16.21 -12.17 -2.69
C GLN A 412 17.67 -12.64 -2.63
N LEU A 413 18.60 -11.71 -2.40
CA LEU A 413 20.04 -11.99 -2.31
C LEU A 413 20.36 -12.75 -1.02
N THR A 414 19.84 -12.24 0.12
CA THR A 414 19.93 -12.85 1.45
C THR A 414 18.58 -12.72 2.13
N ASP A 415 18.39 -13.30 3.31
CA ASP A 415 17.11 -13.18 4.05
C ASP A 415 16.69 -11.73 4.30
N ASN A 416 17.64 -10.80 4.33
CA ASN A 416 17.41 -9.40 4.64
C ASN A 416 17.65 -8.45 3.46
N CYS A 417 18.28 -8.91 2.38
CA CYS A 417 18.65 -8.07 1.24
C CYS A 417 17.99 -8.55 -0.03
N ARG A 418 17.35 -7.64 -0.76
CA ARG A 418 16.75 -7.93 -2.07
C ARG A 418 17.04 -6.83 -3.09
N VAL A 419 17.00 -7.22 -4.35
CA VAL A 419 17.10 -6.32 -5.49
C VAL A 419 15.91 -6.55 -6.41
N ALA A 420 15.54 -5.54 -7.17
CA ALA A 420 14.46 -5.66 -8.13
C ALA A 420 14.68 -4.75 -9.34
N ALA A 421 14.06 -5.13 -10.45
CA ALA A 421 13.95 -4.33 -11.67
C ALA A 421 12.50 -4.30 -12.14
N GLU A 422 12.05 -3.14 -12.64
CA GLU A 422 10.67 -2.92 -13.08
C GLU A 422 10.61 -2.05 -14.31
N TYR A 423 9.74 -2.40 -15.24
CA TYR A 423 9.34 -1.56 -16.36
C TYR A 423 7.89 -1.13 -16.20
N LEU A 424 7.65 0.17 -16.41
CA LEU A 424 6.34 0.80 -16.35
C LEU A 424 6.01 1.47 -17.68
N HIS A 425 4.79 1.26 -18.13
CA HIS A 425 4.18 2.02 -19.22
C HIS A 425 2.86 2.59 -18.75
N GLY A 426 2.64 3.89 -18.98
CA GLY A 426 1.40 4.56 -18.63
C GLY A 426 0.92 5.48 -19.73
N SER A 427 -0.39 5.76 -19.70
CA SER A 427 -0.98 6.78 -20.56
C SER A 427 -2.06 7.54 -19.81
N ARG A 428 -2.22 8.81 -20.18
CA ARG A 428 -3.33 9.68 -19.77
C ARG A 428 -4.07 10.17 -20.99
N LYS A 429 -5.40 10.12 -20.95
CA LYS A 429 -6.27 10.68 -21.99
C LYS A 429 -7.29 11.63 -21.37
N ASN A 430 -7.41 12.83 -21.94
CA ASN A 430 -8.41 13.82 -21.57
C ASN A 430 -9.67 13.71 -22.45
N ARG A 431 -10.74 14.44 -22.10
CA ARG A 431 -12.02 14.46 -22.82
C ARG A 431 -11.89 14.98 -24.25
N ASN A 432 -11.06 15.99 -24.48
CA ASN A 432 -10.77 16.55 -25.80
C ASN A 432 -10.01 15.61 -26.75
N GLY A 433 -9.66 14.40 -26.28
CA GLY A 433 -8.93 13.41 -27.08
C GLY A 433 -7.41 13.50 -26.96
N ASN A 434 -6.86 14.55 -26.35
CA ASN A 434 -5.42 14.65 -26.09
C ASN A 434 -4.96 13.47 -25.26
N MET A 435 -3.76 12.97 -25.59
CA MET A 435 -3.17 11.79 -24.94
C MET A 435 -1.68 12.01 -24.68
N GLY A 436 -1.28 11.71 -23.47
CA GLY A 436 0.12 11.61 -23.04
C GLY A 436 0.49 10.17 -22.76
N GLU A 437 1.77 9.82 -22.95
CA GLU A 437 2.33 8.51 -22.67
C GLU A 437 3.67 8.67 -21.96
N ALA A 438 3.95 7.74 -21.03
CA ALA A 438 5.20 7.69 -20.30
C ALA A 438 5.73 6.26 -20.21
N ASN A 439 7.07 6.13 -20.17
CA ASN A 439 7.74 4.86 -19.97
C ASN A 439 8.88 5.04 -18.97
N ARG A 440 8.95 4.16 -17.98
CA ARG A 440 9.97 4.20 -16.91
C ARG A 440 10.62 2.84 -16.72
N LEU A 441 11.92 2.85 -16.50
CA LEU A 441 12.68 1.73 -15.97
C LEU A 441 13.08 2.06 -14.54
N SER A 442 12.86 1.14 -13.61
CA SER A 442 13.25 1.30 -12.21
C SER A 442 14.09 0.12 -11.74
N VAL A 443 15.03 0.39 -10.86
CA VAL A 443 15.78 -0.61 -10.11
C VAL A 443 15.76 -0.26 -8.63
N MET A 444 15.84 -1.28 -7.79
CA MET A 444 15.76 -1.13 -6.34
C MET A 444 16.77 -2.03 -5.65
N VAL A 445 17.35 -1.51 -4.58
CA VAL A 445 18.06 -2.29 -3.56
C VAL A 445 17.38 -2.02 -2.22
N GLN A 446 17.04 -3.07 -1.49
CA GLN A 446 16.40 -2.96 -0.17
C GLN A 446 17.10 -3.88 0.83
N TYR A 447 17.30 -3.38 2.04
CA TYR A 447 17.80 -4.12 3.19
C TYR A 447 16.84 -3.96 4.37
N ASN A 448 16.38 -5.09 4.93
CA ASN A 448 15.47 -5.15 6.09
C ASN A 448 16.26 -5.43 7.38
N PHE A 449 15.94 -4.75 8.47
CA PHE A 449 16.58 -4.94 9.79
C PHE A 449 15.59 -4.98 10.95
#